data_b50f6becc16e805e5b396905efe46fb6
#
_entry.id   b50f6becc16e805e5b396905efe46fb6
#
_cell.length_a   1.000
_cell.length_b   1.000
_cell.length_c   1.000
_cell.angle_alpha   90.00
_cell.angle_beta   90.00
_cell.angle_gamma   90.00
#
_symmetry.space_group_name_H-M   'P 1'
#
loop_
_entity.id
_entity.type
_entity.pdbx_description
1 polymer ?
#
loop_
_entity_poly.entity_id
_entity_poly.type
_entity_poly.pdbx_seq_one_letter_code
_entity_poly.pdbx_strand_id
1 'polypeptide(L)'
;LGCERGLLVAGPFFFKSGLAEKVIKESEGMIVASFGDVSPNPDVAEVDACAEVIRQKNIGFVVALGGGSPMDCAKAAASVALTSDSIRKYHGIGVAMPEKHLPLIAVPTTAGTGSEVTCVSVLSDHANGKKAPIVSEGFYPAAAIIDPELTYTMPPQVTAGTGIDVLSHAIEGYWSKGHQPICDVLAMHAAELVFKYVYRAYRKPDDEEAREKMCEASLIAGLAFTLPKTTSSHACSFPLTN
;
A
#
# COMPACT_ATOMS: atom_id res chain seq x y z
N LEU A 1 4.80 -17.89 8.66
CA LEU A 1 3.70 -18.12 7.69
C LEU A 1 3.58 -19.59 7.25
N GLY A 2 4.62 -20.41 7.44
CA GLY A 2 4.64 -21.80 7.02
C GLY A 2 4.54 -22.01 5.49
N CYS A 3 4.86 -20.96 4.72
CA CYS A 3 4.80 -20.95 3.27
C CYS A 3 6.22 -20.92 2.69
N GLU A 4 6.39 -21.64 1.58
CA GLU A 4 7.56 -21.61 0.75
C GLU A 4 7.23 -20.90 -0.57
N ARG A 5 8.21 -20.42 -1.31
CA ARG A 5 8.08 -19.80 -2.63
C ARG A 5 7.36 -18.44 -2.62
N GLY A 6 8.13 -17.42 -2.33
CA GLY A 6 7.68 -16.02 -2.33
C GLY A 6 7.75 -15.37 -3.72
N LEU A 7 6.85 -14.39 -3.95
CA LEU A 7 6.94 -13.43 -5.04
C LEU A 7 7.26 -12.05 -4.45
N LEU A 8 8.28 -11.37 -4.97
CA LEU A 8 8.51 -9.95 -4.70
C LEU A 8 7.75 -9.10 -5.72
N VAL A 9 6.86 -8.24 -5.24
CA VAL A 9 6.16 -7.22 -6.04
C VAL A 9 6.71 -5.84 -5.68
N ALA A 10 7.25 -5.11 -6.65
CA ALA A 10 7.83 -3.79 -6.43
C ALA A 10 7.72 -2.92 -7.68
N GLY A 11 7.82 -1.60 -7.53
CA GLY A 11 7.89 -0.70 -8.67
C GLY A 11 9.26 -0.75 -9.39
N PRO A 12 9.33 -0.30 -10.66
CA PRO A 12 10.56 -0.39 -11.47
C PRO A 12 11.77 0.32 -10.84
N PHE A 13 11.55 1.34 -10.03
CA PHE A 13 12.60 2.07 -9.32
C PHE A 13 13.43 1.14 -8.41
N PHE A 14 12.78 0.22 -7.71
CA PHE A 14 13.45 -0.64 -6.73
C PHE A 14 14.36 -1.70 -7.38
N PHE A 15 14.01 -2.12 -8.60
CA PHE A 15 14.90 -2.96 -9.42
C PHE A 15 16.09 -2.16 -9.95
N LYS A 16 15.87 -0.94 -10.44
CA LYS A 16 16.94 -0.06 -10.93
C LYS A 16 17.92 0.38 -9.84
N SER A 17 17.45 0.54 -8.61
CA SER A 17 18.28 0.91 -7.46
C SER A 17 19.06 -0.25 -6.83
N GLY A 18 18.75 -1.50 -7.21
CA GLY A 18 19.35 -2.71 -6.63
C GLY A 18 18.72 -3.14 -5.30
N LEU A 19 17.73 -2.42 -4.78
CA LEU A 19 17.08 -2.79 -3.51
C LEU A 19 16.27 -4.08 -3.65
N ALA A 20 15.56 -4.26 -4.75
CA ALA A 20 14.80 -5.48 -5.01
C ALA A 20 15.71 -6.72 -5.05
N GLU A 21 16.85 -6.63 -5.74
CA GLU A 21 17.86 -7.68 -5.81
C GLU A 21 18.46 -7.99 -4.44
N LYS A 22 18.69 -6.97 -3.61
CA LYS A 22 19.16 -7.14 -2.24
C LYS A 22 18.14 -7.94 -1.41
N VAL A 23 16.86 -7.56 -1.46
CA VAL A 23 15.78 -8.27 -0.76
C VAL A 23 15.67 -9.73 -1.22
N ILE A 24 15.73 -9.98 -2.54
CA ILE A 24 15.70 -11.34 -3.09
C ILE A 24 16.89 -12.16 -2.58
N LYS A 25 18.09 -11.59 -2.59
CA LYS A 25 19.31 -12.27 -2.14
C LYS A 25 19.25 -12.61 -0.63
N GLU A 26 18.85 -11.66 0.19
CA GLU A 26 18.75 -11.83 1.64
C GLU A 26 17.59 -12.76 2.06
N SER A 27 16.67 -13.07 1.15
CA SER A 27 15.60 -14.05 1.38
C SER A 27 16.07 -15.51 1.41
N GLU A 28 17.38 -15.77 1.19
CA GLU A 28 17.97 -17.10 1.19
C GLU A 28 17.23 -18.12 0.28
N GLY A 29 16.71 -17.64 -0.85
CA GLY A 29 15.99 -18.45 -1.84
C GLY A 29 14.50 -18.63 -1.55
N MET A 30 13.96 -18.01 -0.53
CA MET A 30 12.51 -18.00 -0.28
C MET A 30 11.75 -17.21 -1.35
N ILE A 31 12.29 -16.10 -1.85
CA ILE A 31 11.73 -15.35 -2.97
C ILE A 31 12.23 -15.98 -4.27
N VAL A 32 11.34 -16.67 -5.00
CA VAL A 32 11.67 -17.44 -6.21
C VAL A 32 11.27 -16.73 -7.51
N ALA A 33 10.54 -15.62 -7.42
CA ALA A 33 10.12 -14.82 -8.55
C ALA A 33 9.96 -13.34 -8.14
N SER A 34 9.93 -12.45 -9.14
CA SER A 34 9.66 -11.05 -8.95
C SER A 34 8.71 -10.50 -10.02
N PHE A 35 7.95 -9.47 -9.67
CA PHE A 35 7.09 -8.72 -10.57
C PHE A 35 7.40 -7.23 -10.39
N GLY A 36 7.93 -6.60 -11.44
CA GLY A 36 8.44 -5.23 -11.42
C GLY A 36 7.61 -4.21 -12.21
N ASP A 37 6.62 -4.67 -12.97
CA ASP A 37 5.83 -3.84 -13.88
C ASP A 37 4.60 -3.24 -13.18
N VAL A 38 4.86 -2.52 -12.07
CA VAL A 38 3.81 -1.83 -11.32
C VAL A 38 3.97 -0.32 -11.54
N SER A 39 2.99 0.27 -12.20
CA SER A 39 2.92 1.72 -12.43
C SER A 39 2.36 2.47 -11.21
N PRO A 40 2.58 3.80 -11.12
CA PRO A 40 1.80 4.63 -10.23
C PRO A 40 0.30 4.52 -10.57
N ASN A 41 -0.56 4.29 -9.55
CA ASN A 41 -1.97 3.96 -9.73
C ASN A 41 -2.18 2.69 -10.60
N PRO A 42 -1.86 1.52 -10.09
CA PRO A 42 -1.76 0.29 -10.88
C PRO A 42 -3.06 -0.03 -11.62
N ASP A 43 -2.92 -0.42 -12.89
CA ASP A 43 -4.04 -0.84 -13.72
C ASP A 43 -4.48 -2.26 -13.37
N VAL A 44 -5.76 -2.55 -13.57
CA VAL A 44 -6.32 -3.89 -13.39
C VAL A 44 -5.60 -4.94 -14.25
N ALA A 45 -5.07 -4.57 -15.41
CA ALA A 45 -4.30 -5.47 -16.27
C ALA A 45 -2.94 -5.83 -15.65
N GLU A 46 -2.29 -4.90 -14.93
CA GLU A 46 -1.04 -5.19 -14.21
C GLU A 46 -1.27 -6.18 -13.07
N VAL A 47 -2.40 -6.03 -12.36
CA VAL A 47 -2.81 -6.97 -11.31
C VAL A 47 -3.05 -8.37 -11.87
N ASP A 48 -3.75 -8.48 -13.01
CA ASP A 48 -3.99 -9.76 -13.66
C ASP A 48 -2.68 -10.42 -14.15
N ALA A 49 -1.75 -9.61 -14.66
CA ALA A 49 -0.41 -10.11 -15.05
C ALA A 49 0.39 -10.61 -13.83
N CYS A 50 0.35 -9.88 -12.72
CA CYS A 50 0.97 -10.31 -11.46
C CYS A 50 0.33 -11.61 -10.94
N ALA A 51 -0.99 -11.72 -10.98
CA ALA A 51 -1.71 -12.93 -10.58
C ALA A 51 -1.34 -14.15 -11.45
N GLU A 52 -1.10 -13.93 -12.73
CA GLU A 52 -0.64 -14.99 -13.63
C GLU A 52 0.77 -15.50 -13.26
N VAL A 53 1.69 -14.60 -12.89
CA VAL A 53 3.01 -15.01 -12.35
C VAL A 53 2.85 -15.84 -11.07
N ILE A 54 1.93 -15.45 -10.17
CA ILE A 54 1.63 -16.21 -8.95
C ILE A 54 1.22 -17.65 -9.31
N ARG A 55 0.29 -17.82 -10.25
CA ARG A 55 -0.20 -19.15 -10.69
C ARG A 55 0.92 -19.99 -11.33
N GLN A 56 1.60 -19.43 -12.32
CA GLN A 56 2.64 -20.14 -13.10
C GLN A 56 3.82 -20.59 -12.24
N LYS A 57 4.18 -19.80 -11.23
CA LYS A 57 5.32 -20.09 -10.35
C LYS A 57 4.91 -20.84 -9.07
N ASN A 58 3.64 -21.17 -8.88
CA ASN A 58 3.11 -21.80 -7.66
C ASN A 58 3.56 -21.05 -6.40
N ILE A 59 3.30 -19.75 -6.36
CA ILE A 59 3.69 -18.87 -5.26
C ILE A 59 2.83 -19.16 -4.03
N GLY A 60 3.47 -19.23 -2.86
CA GLY A 60 2.81 -19.47 -1.57
C GLY A 60 2.63 -18.22 -0.70
N PHE A 61 3.40 -17.15 -0.93
CA PHE A 61 3.25 -15.86 -0.26
C PHE A 61 3.79 -14.71 -1.13
N VAL A 62 3.37 -13.49 -0.81
CA VAL A 62 3.78 -12.29 -1.55
C VAL A 62 4.49 -11.31 -0.62
N VAL A 63 5.56 -10.69 -1.09
CA VAL A 63 6.22 -9.55 -0.44
C VAL A 63 5.99 -8.33 -1.33
N ALA A 64 5.37 -7.29 -0.79
CA ALA A 64 5.15 -6.02 -1.48
C ALA A 64 6.16 -4.98 -0.96
N LEU A 65 7.08 -4.55 -1.83
CA LEU A 65 8.10 -3.53 -1.53
C LEU A 65 7.78 -2.24 -2.28
N GLY A 66 7.48 -1.17 -1.56
CA GLY A 66 7.23 0.13 -2.19
C GLY A 66 6.19 0.98 -1.47
N GLY A 67 5.60 1.93 -2.18
CA GLY A 67 4.48 2.73 -1.69
C GLY A 67 3.13 2.01 -1.87
N GLY A 68 2.04 2.76 -1.88
CA GLY A 68 0.69 2.22 -2.04
C GLY A 68 0.51 1.38 -3.30
N SER A 69 1.07 1.81 -4.44
CA SER A 69 0.84 1.13 -5.73
C SER A 69 1.32 -0.33 -5.75
N PRO A 70 2.58 -0.68 -5.39
CA PRO A 70 2.99 -2.07 -5.28
C PRO A 70 2.19 -2.88 -4.24
N MET A 71 1.83 -2.26 -3.11
CA MET A 71 1.03 -2.92 -2.08
C MET A 71 -0.39 -3.23 -2.58
N ASP A 72 -1.03 -2.28 -3.24
CA ASP A 72 -2.39 -2.44 -3.79
C ASP A 72 -2.43 -3.49 -4.90
N CYS A 73 -1.44 -3.47 -5.81
CA CYS A 73 -1.28 -4.51 -6.82
C CYS A 73 -1.10 -5.90 -6.18
N ALA A 74 -0.20 -6.01 -5.20
CA ALA A 74 0.10 -7.27 -4.52
C ALA A 74 -1.10 -7.84 -3.76
N LYS A 75 -1.86 -7.00 -3.03
CA LYS A 75 -3.09 -7.40 -2.32
C LYS A 75 -4.11 -8.02 -3.26
N ALA A 76 -4.42 -7.31 -4.33
CA ALA A 76 -5.40 -7.74 -5.31
C ALA A 76 -4.94 -9.01 -6.04
N ALA A 77 -3.66 -9.06 -6.46
CA ALA A 77 -3.08 -10.22 -7.14
C ALA A 77 -3.04 -11.47 -6.25
N ALA A 78 -2.66 -11.33 -4.96
CA ALA A 78 -2.62 -12.43 -3.99
C ALA A 78 -3.97 -13.10 -3.77
N SER A 79 -5.07 -12.36 -3.95
CA SER A 79 -6.42 -12.90 -3.83
C SER A 79 -6.94 -13.45 -5.16
N VAL A 80 -6.87 -12.67 -6.26
CA VAL A 80 -7.45 -13.09 -7.54
C VAL A 80 -6.68 -14.23 -8.18
N ALA A 81 -5.40 -14.43 -7.86
CA ALA A 81 -4.59 -15.54 -8.33
C ALA A 81 -5.16 -16.93 -7.95
N LEU A 82 -5.94 -17.01 -6.89
CA LEU A 82 -6.58 -18.25 -6.42
C LEU A 82 -7.93 -18.53 -7.13
N THR A 83 -8.28 -17.72 -8.10
CA THR A 83 -9.47 -17.87 -8.94
C THR A 83 -9.08 -17.94 -10.42
N SER A 84 -10.05 -18.20 -11.29
CA SER A 84 -9.89 -18.06 -12.75
C SER A 84 -10.35 -16.71 -13.29
N ASP A 85 -10.75 -15.80 -12.40
CA ASP A 85 -11.30 -14.49 -12.76
C ASP A 85 -10.20 -13.45 -13.01
N SER A 86 -10.54 -12.37 -13.74
CA SER A 86 -9.81 -11.12 -13.76
C SER A 86 -10.21 -10.27 -12.55
N ILE A 87 -9.27 -9.49 -12.01
CA ILE A 87 -9.53 -8.54 -10.92
C ILE A 87 -10.60 -7.50 -11.31
N ARG A 88 -10.74 -7.22 -12.60
CA ARG A 88 -11.76 -6.31 -13.15
C ARG A 88 -13.18 -6.68 -12.73
N LYS A 89 -13.46 -7.97 -12.55
CA LYS A 89 -14.77 -8.47 -12.07
C LYS A 89 -15.11 -7.90 -10.68
N TYR A 90 -14.11 -7.65 -9.87
CA TYR A 90 -14.23 -7.19 -8.49
C TYR A 90 -13.98 -5.69 -8.33
N HIS A 91 -13.65 -4.98 -9.43
CA HIS A 91 -13.29 -3.58 -9.41
C HIS A 91 -14.49 -2.67 -9.16
N GLY A 92 -14.52 -2.08 -7.96
CA GLY A 92 -15.56 -1.17 -7.52
C GLY A 92 -16.17 -1.55 -6.18
N ILE A 93 -17.05 -0.69 -5.67
CA ILE A 93 -17.71 -0.87 -4.38
C ILE A 93 -18.80 -1.92 -4.49
N GLY A 94 -18.91 -2.79 -3.49
CA GLY A 94 -20.02 -3.74 -3.34
C GLY A 94 -19.83 -5.08 -4.06
N VAL A 95 -18.70 -5.32 -4.71
CA VAL A 95 -18.38 -6.62 -5.29
C VAL A 95 -17.48 -7.38 -4.32
N ALA A 96 -17.96 -8.52 -3.84
CA ALA A 96 -17.22 -9.33 -2.87
C ALA A 96 -16.02 -10.02 -3.52
N MET A 97 -14.85 -9.85 -2.93
CA MET A 97 -13.65 -10.60 -3.28
C MET A 97 -13.72 -12.05 -2.76
N PRO A 98 -12.98 -12.99 -3.35
CA PRO A 98 -12.82 -14.33 -2.80
C PRO A 98 -12.28 -14.29 -1.37
N GLU A 99 -12.79 -15.18 -0.50
CA GLU A 99 -12.31 -15.28 0.89
C GLU A 99 -10.86 -15.76 0.99
N LYS A 100 -10.46 -16.66 0.07
CA LYS A 100 -9.09 -17.19 0.04
C LYS A 100 -8.12 -16.17 -0.55
N HIS A 101 -6.98 -16.02 0.11
CA HIS A 101 -5.88 -15.16 -0.34
C HIS A 101 -4.54 -15.76 0.09
N LEU A 102 -3.48 -15.39 -0.60
CA LEU A 102 -2.13 -15.71 -0.17
C LEU A 102 -1.67 -14.74 0.92
N PRO A 103 -0.86 -15.20 1.89
CA PRO A 103 -0.25 -14.30 2.86
C PRO A 103 0.57 -13.21 2.18
N LEU A 104 0.43 -11.97 2.66
CA LEU A 104 1.15 -10.81 2.17
C LEU A 104 2.03 -10.22 3.29
N ILE A 105 3.28 -9.93 2.98
CA ILE A 105 4.18 -9.12 3.81
C ILE A 105 4.33 -7.76 3.12
N ALA A 106 3.94 -6.69 3.81
CA ALA A 106 4.06 -5.33 3.31
C ALA A 106 5.33 -4.66 3.84
N VAL A 107 6.13 -4.07 2.94
CA VAL A 107 7.36 -3.34 3.25
C VAL A 107 7.25 -1.94 2.64
N PRO A 108 6.63 -0.98 3.35
CA PRO A 108 6.44 0.37 2.84
C PRO A 108 7.77 1.10 2.69
N THR A 109 7.91 1.83 1.60
CA THR A 109 9.04 2.73 1.33
C THR A 109 8.61 4.20 1.25
N THR A 110 7.34 4.46 1.52
CA THR A 110 6.76 5.79 1.65
C THR A 110 5.99 5.90 2.95
N ALA A 111 5.98 7.08 3.55
CA ALA A 111 5.19 7.39 4.73
C ALA A 111 3.94 8.17 4.29
N GLY A 112 2.83 7.48 4.02
CA GLY A 112 1.65 8.14 3.45
C GLY A 112 0.37 7.32 3.47
N THR A 113 0.31 6.30 2.64
CA THR A 113 -0.95 5.63 2.31
C THR A 113 -1.54 4.76 3.42
N GLY A 114 -0.70 4.29 4.35
CA GLY A 114 -1.12 3.31 5.35
C GLY A 114 -1.58 1.98 4.75
N SER A 115 -1.25 1.70 3.47
CA SER A 115 -1.68 0.48 2.80
C SER A 115 -1.17 -0.78 3.51
N GLU A 116 -0.05 -0.69 4.22
CA GLU A 116 0.55 -1.79 4.98
C GLU A 116 -0.32 -2.30 6.14
N VAL A 117 -1.34 -1.54 6.55
CA VAL A 117 -2.25 -1.90 7.66
C VAL A 117 -3.73 -1.82 7.29
N THR A 118 -4.05 -1.72 6.00
CA THR A 118 -5.43 -1.58 5.54
C THR A 118 -5.90 -2.73 4.66
N CYS A 119 -7.20 -2.92 4.58
CA CYS A 119 -7.87 -3.93 3.74
C CYS A 119 -8.36 -3.38 2.39
N VAL A 120 -7.72 -2.33 1.89
CA VAL A 120 -8.11 -1.63 0.67
C VAL A 120 -7.03 -1.77 -0.39
N SER A 121 -7.42 -1.91 -1.64
CA SER A 121 -6.59 -1.79 -2.84
C SER A 121 -7.26 -0.82 -3.79
N VAL A 122 -6.58 0.25 -4.18
CA VAL A 122 -7.10 1.25 -5.13
C VAL A 122 -6.47 1.01 -6.49
N LEU A 123 -7.30 0.65 -7.47
CA LEU A 123 -6.86 0.31 -8.81
C LEU A 123 -7.48 1.23 -9.85
N SER A 124 -6.78 1.38 -10.97
CA SER A 124 -7.29 2.04 -12.17
C SER A 124 -7.75 1.00 -13.19
N ASP A 125 -8.80 1.29 -13.91
CA ASP A 125 -9.20 0.59 -15.13
C ASP A 125 -9.20 1.63 -16.25
N HIS A 126 -8.02 1.84 -16.85
CA HIS A 126 -7.83 2.85 -17.88
C HIS A 126 -8.69 2.59 -19.11
N ALA A 127 -8.98 1.32 -19.41
CA ALA A 127 -9.84 0.94 -20.53
C ALA A 127 -11.29 1.44 -20.36
N ASN A 128 -11.75 1.57 -19.11
CA ASN A 128 -13.10 2.02 -18.78
C ASN A 128 -13.11 3.42 -18.12
N GLY A 129 -11.96 4.11 -18.04
CA GLY A 129 -11.84 5.42 -17.42
C GLY A 129 -12.30 5.45 -15.96
N LYS A 130 -11.98 4.42 -15.19
CA LYS A 130 -12.47 4.24 -13.82
C LYS A 130 -11.31 4.00 -12.84
N LYS A 131 -11.28 4.76 -11.75
CA LYS A 131 -10.43 4.49 -10.58
C LYS A 131 -11.34 4.23 -9.38
N ALA A 132 -11.15 3.10 -8.72
CA ALA A 132 -12.02 2.71 -7.61
C ALA A 132 -11.29 1.81 -6.61
N PRO A 133 -11.70 1.86 -5.32
CA PRO A 133 -11.22 0.93 -4.32
C PRO A 133 -11.90 -0.44 -4.46
N ILE A 134 -11.15 -1.47 -4.08
CA ILE A 134 -11.67 -2.79 -3.72
C ILE A 134 -11.42 -2.96 -2.24
N VAL A 135 -12.39 -3.45 -1.50
CA VAL A 135 -12.29 -3.69 -0.05
C VAL A 135 -12.48 -5.16 0.22
N SER A 136 -11.54 -5.77 0.92
CA SER A 136 -11.62 -7.19 1.30
C SER A 136 -10.80 -7.42 2.57
N GLU A 137 -11.33 -8.16 3.53
CA GLU A 137 -10.57 -8.55 4.73
C GLU A 137 -9.31 -9.36 4.37
N GLY A 138 -9.33 -10.10 3.27
CA GLY A 138 -8.17 -10.80 2.74
C GLY A 138 -7.02 -9.91 2.27
N PHE A 139 -7.23 -8.59 2.19
CA PHE A 139 -6.19 -7.63 1.81
C PHE A 139 -5.36 -7.14 3.01
N TYR A 140 -5.74 -7.46 4.24
CA TYR A 140 -4.88 -7.16 5.38
C TYR A 140 -3.56 -7.93 5.23
N PRO A 141 -2.40 -7.25 5.23
CA PRO A 141 -1.13 -7.94 5.27
C PRO A 141 -1.00 -8.79 6.53
N ALA A 142 -0.40 -9.97 6.39
CA ALA A 142 -0.07 -10.83 7.52
C ALA A 142 1.04 -10.23 8.40
N ALA A 143 1.88 -9.38 7.81
CA ALA A 143 2.89 -8.59 8.52
C ALA A 143 3.19 -7.30 7.75
N ALA A 144 3.49 -6.23 8.50
CA ALA A 144 4.05 -4.98 7.98
C ALA A 144 5.45 -4.78 8.59
N ILE A 145 6.45 -4.56 7.73
CA ILE A 145 7.83 -4.28 8.14
C ILE A 145 8.11 -2.82 7.80
N ILE A 146 8.13 -1.98 8.84
CA ILE A 146 8.30 -0.55 8.71
C ILE A 146 9.72 -0.20 9.09
N ASP A 147 10.52 0.11 8.06
CA ASP A 147 11.91 0.54 8.20
C ASP A 147 12.04 1.97 7.67
N PRO A 148 12.24 2.97 8.55
CA PRO A 148 12.37 4.37 8.14
C PRO A 148 13.50 4.63 7.15
N GLU A 149 14.57 3.84 7.15
CA GLU A 149 15.69 3.98 6.22
C GLU A 149 15.25 3.81 4.76
N LEU A 150 14.22 3.00 4.51
CA LEU A 150 13.66 2.80 3.16
C LEU A 150 13.00 4.07 2.60
N THR A 151 12.72 5.06 3.46
CA THR A 151 12.13 6.34 3.05
C THR A 151 13.15 7.43 2.76
N TYR A 152 14.43 7.24 3.08
CA TYR A 152 15.47 8.28 2.95
C TYR A 152 15.72 8.70 1.49
N THR A 153 15.43 7.82 0.55
CA THR A 153 15.58 8.10 -0.90
C THR A 153 14.34 8.75 -1.52
N MET A 154 13.29 9.02 -0.75
CA MET A 154 12.08 9.67 -1.26
C MET A 154 12.38 11.08 -1.74
N PRO A 155 11.99 11.43 -3.00
CA PRO A 155 12.04 12.82 -3.46
C PRO A 155 11.22 13.76 -2.56
N PRO A 156 11.62 15.03 -2.41
CA PRO A 156 10.89 15.98 -1.58
C PRO A 156 9.40 16.13 -1.94
N GLN A 157 9.06 16.10 -3.24
CA GLN A 157 7.66 16.15 -3.69
C GLN A 157 6.84 14.95 -3.23
N VAL A 158 7.45 13.75 -3.24
CA VAL A 158 6.80 12.53 -2.73
C VAL A 158 6.64 12.64 -1.22
N THR A 159 7.67 13.09 -0.50
CA THR A 159 7.60 13.32 0.96
C THR A 159 6.46 14.29 1.33
N ALA A 160 6.34 15.41 0.61
CA ALA A 160 5.27 16.37 0.85
C ALA A 160 3.89 15.77 0.55
N GLY A 161 3.73 15.17 -0.64
CA GLY A 161 2.45 14.60 -1.07
C GLY A 161 1.97 13.50 -0.14
N THR A 162 2.84 12.53 0.17
CA THR A 162 2.49 11.43 1.07
C THR A 162 2.28 11.90 2.52
N GLY A 163 3.04 12.89 2.99
CA GLY A 163 2.84 13.45 4.31
C GLY A 163 1.51 14.20 4.47
N ILE A 164 1.06 14.90 3.42
CA ILE A 164 -0.28 15.52 3.41
C ILE A 164 -1.38 14.46 3.30
N ASP A 165 -1.10 13.34 2.62
CA ASP A 165 -2.03 12.20 2.57
C ASP A 165 -2.25 11.60 3.97
N VAL A 166 -1.19 11.44 4.78
CA VAL A 166 -1.32 11.05 6.21
C VAL A 166 -2.25 12.00 6.96
N LEU A 167 -2.09 13.31 6.76
CA LEU A 167 -2.95 14.31 7.41
C LEU A 167 -4.40 14.17 6.94
N SER A 168 -4.62 13.95 5.65
CA SER A 168 -5.94 13.71 5.07
C SER A 168 -6.60 12.48 5.68
N HIS A 169 -5.90 11.37 5.79
CA HIS A 169 -6.38 10.14 6.44
C HIS A 169 -6.78 10.40 7.90
N ALA A 170 -5.94 11.08 8.66
CA ALA A 170 -6.20 11.40 10.05
C ALA A 170 -7.46 12.29 10.20
N ILE A 171 -7.53 13.38 9.45
CA ILE A 171 -8.66 14.32 9.52
C ILE A 171 -9.95 13.65 9.04
N GLU A 172 -9.91 12.93 7.92
CA GLU A 172 -11.11 12.30 7.37
C GLU A 172 -11.62 11.17 8.28
N GLY A 173 -10.72 10.36 8.85
CA GLY A 173 -11.09 9.37 9.85
C GLY A 173 -11.77 10.00 11.07
N TYR A 174 -11.25 11.13 11.56
CA TYR A 174 -11.77 11.83 12.72
C TYR A 174 -13.18 12.42 12.51
N TRP A 175 -13.44 13.03 11.36
CA TRP A 175 -14.77 13.64 11.10
C TRP A 175 -15.75 12.69 10.39
N SER A 176 -15.33 11.48 10.06
CA SER A 176 -16.20 10.49 9.43
C SER A 176 -17.41 10.16 10.31
N LYS A 177 -18.55 9.86 9.68
CA LYS A 177 -19.72 9.37 10.41
C LYS A 177 -19.48 8.04 11.13
N GLY A 178 -18.48 7.27 10.67
CA GLY A 178 -18.07 5.99 11.26
C GLY A 178 -16.97 6.12 12.31
N HIS A 179 -16.62 7.34 12.77
CA HIS A 179 -15.57 7.57 13.74
C HIS A 179 -15.82 6.80 15.06
N GLN A 180 -14.76 6.45 15.73
CA GLN A 180 -14.77 5.71 16.99
C GLN A 180 -13.76 6.34 17.95
N PRO A 181 -14.02 6.35 19.27
CA PRO A 181 -13.12 6.99 20.23
C PRO A 181 -11.65 6.57 20.13
N ILE A 182 -11.40 5.28 19.86
CA ILE A 182 -10.02 4.78 19.67
C ILE A 182 -9.40 5.33 18.39
N CYS A 183 -10.18 5.39 17.30
CA CYS A 183 -9.74 5.94 16.03
C CYS A 183 -9.46 7.44 16.13
N ASP A 184 -10.29 8.18 16.90
CA ASP A 184 -10.14 9.61 17.10
C ASP A 184 -8.82 9.95 17.80
N VAL A 185 -8.44 9.19 18.83
CA VAL A 185 -7.16 9.35 19.54
C VAL A 185 -5.99 9.10 18.61
N LEU A 186 -6.04 8.02 17.81
CA LEU A 186 -5.00 7.70 16.82
C LEU A 186 -4.90 8.78 15.73
N ALA A 187 -6.03 9.25 15.23
CA ALA A 187 -6.09 10.29 14.21
C ALA A 187 -5.48 11.61 14.70
N MET A 188 -5.81 12.04 15.92
CA MET A 188 -5.24 13.24 16.51
C MET A 188 -3.73 13.12 16.68
N HIS A 189 -3.24 11.98 17.17
CA HIS A 189 -1.81 11.76 17.34
C HIS A 189 -1.07 11.75 16.01
N ALA A 190 -1.61 11.09 14.99
CA ALA A 190 -1.04 11.11 13.64
C ALA A 190 -0.97 12.54 13.08
N ALA A 191 -2.03 13.34 13.23
CA ALA A 191 -2.05 14.73 12.78
C ALA A 191 -0.99 15.58 13.49
N GLU A 192 -0.82 15.44 14.80
CA GLU A 192 0.23 16.14 15.57
C GLU A 192 1.62 15.81 15.05
N LEU A 193 1.90 14.54 14.76
CA LEU A 193 3.18 14.12 14.19
C LEU A 193 3.41 14.74 12.82
N VAL A 194 2.39 14.76 11.94
CA VAL A 194 2.51 15.39 10.62
C VAL A 194 2.83 16.88 10.75
N PHE A 195 2.08 17.64 11.56
CA PHE A 195 2.34 19.07 11.75
C PHE A 195 3.75 19.35 12.27
N LYS A 196 4.29 18.47 13.09
CA LYS A 196 5.61 18.63 13.68
C LYS A 196 6.74 18.23 12.74
N TYR A 197 6.56 17.21 11.92
CA TYR A 197 7.67 16.55 11.24
C TYR A 197 7.63 16.61 9.72
N VAL A 198 6.48 16.79 9.06
CA VAL A 198 6.41 16.75 7.58
C VAL A 198 7.31 17.80 6.92
N TYR A 199 7.33 19.02 7.45
CA TYR A 199 8.18 20.07 6.91
C TYR A 199 9.67 19.80 7.13
N ARG A 200 10.04 19.22 8.26
CA ARG A 200 11.42 18.79 8.53
C ARG A 200 11.85 17.69 7.55
N ALA A 201 11.03 16.63 7.40
CA ALA A 201 11.30 15.55 6.46
C ALA A 201 11.39 16.03 5.00
N TYR A 202 10.58 17.02 4.62
CA TYR A 202 10.64 17.66 3.29
C TYR A 202 11.92 18.45 3.07
N ARG A 203 12.32 19.27 4.06
CA ARG A 203 13.48 20.16 3.96
C ARG A 203 14.81 19.45 4.14
N LYS A 204 14.82 18.40 4.92
CA LYS A 204 15.98 17.60 5.28
C LYS A 204 15.65 16.11 5.07
N PRO A 205 15.87 15.55 3.88
CA PRO A 205 15.58 14.14 3.59
C PRO A 205 16.35 13.14 4.47
N ASP A 206 17.47 13.54 5.03
CA ASP A 206 18.34 12.80 5.93
C ASP A 206 18.07 13.08 7.43
N ASP A 207 16.99 13.77 7.77
CA ASP A 207 16.56 13.94 9.16
C ASP A 207 15.90 12.64 9.66
N GLU A 208 16.70 11.77 10.27
CA GLU A 208 16.31 10.43 10.73
C GLU A 208 15.09 10.48 11.65
N GLU A 209 15.08 11.39 12.64
CA GLU A 209 13.92 11.55 13.53
C GLU A 209 12.66 11.91 12.75
N ALA A 210 12.76 12.85 11.82
CA ALA A 210 11.60 13.27 11.04
C ALA A 210 11.07 12.14 10.14
N ARG A 211 11.96 11.33 9.54
CA ARG A 211 11.58 10.15 8.75
C ARG A 211 10.91 9.08 9.61
N GLU A 212 11.50 8.75 10.75
CA GLU A 212 10.91 7.80 11.72
C GLU A 212 9.50 8.26 12.14
N LYS A 213 9.37 9.52 12.54
CA LYS A 213 8.09 10.06 13.00
C LYS A 213 7.04 10.17 11.88
N MET A 214 7.45 10.38 10.64
CA MET A 214 6.52 10.32 9.51
C MET A 214 6.08 8.88 9.20
N CYS A 215 6.94 7.87 9.33
CA CYS A 215 6.56 6.47 9.23
C CYS A 215 5.57 6.08 10.35
N GLU A 216 5.84 6.51 11.58
CA GLU A 216 4.92 6.33 12.72
C GLU A 216 3.56 6.98 12.44
N ALA A 217 3.55 8.23 11.96
CA ALA A 217 2.33 8.94 11.61
C ALA A 217 1.52 8.23 10.53
N SER A 218 2.18 7.72 9.48
CA SER A 218 1.54 6.98 8.40
C SER A 218 0.88 5.69 8.90
N LEU A 219 1.60 4.92 9.68
CA LEU A 219 1.08 3.69 10.30
C LEU A 219 -0.14 3.97 11.18
N ILE A 220 -0.02 4.96 12.08
CA ILE A 220 -1.10 5.31 13.02
C ILE A 220 -2.32 5.84 12.27
N ALA A 221 -2.14 6.69 11.25
CA ALA A 221 -3.24 7.16 10.43
C ALA A 221 -3.91 6.02 9.68
N GLY A 222 -3.14 5.06 9.14
CA GLY A 222 -3.65 3.85 8.52
C GLY A 222 -4.59 3.06 9.44
N LEU A 223 -4.18 2.86 10.69
CA LEU A 223 -5.01 2.23 11.71
C LEU A 223 -6.23 3.09 12.07
N ALA A 224 -6.07 4.40 12.18
CA ALA A 224 -7.12 5.33 12.56
C ALA A 224 -8.28 5.35 11.57
N PHE A 225 -8.04 5.31 10.25
CA PHE A 225 -9.11 5.36 9.25
C PHE A 225 -9.66 3.99 8.84
N THR A 226 -9.11 2.89 9.33
CA THR A 226 -9.52 1.53 8.93
C THR A 226 -11.01 1.27 9.15
N LEU A 227 -11.58 1.69 10.28
CA LEU A 227 -13.02 1.57 10.56
C LEU A 227 -13.81 2.77 10.00
N PRO A 228 -13.44 4.04 10.31
CA PRO A 228 -14.16 5.22 9.85
C PRO A 228 -14.23 5.37 8.34
N LYS A 229 -13.23 4.90 7.63
CA LYS A 229 -12.98 5.10 6.19
C LYS A 229 -12.65 6.56 5.85
N THR A 230 -12.12 6.76 4.65
CA THR A 230 -11.94 8.10 4.08
C THR A 230 -13.27 8.68 3.58
N THR A 231 -13.30 9.97 3.32
CA THR A 231 -14.54 10.72 3.01
C THR A 231 -14.41 11.56 1.73
N SER A 232 -14.75 12.83 1.80
CA SER A 232 -14.89 13.70 0.62
C SER A 232 -13.58 14.01 -0.08
N SER A 233 -12.47 14.21 0.63
CA SER A 233 -11.19 14.57 -0.02
C SER A 233 -10.72 13.46 -0.93
N HIS A 234 -10.72 12.21 -0.43
CA HIS A 234 -10.36 11.04 -1.22
C HIS A 234 -11.36 10.79 -2.35
N ALA A 235 -12.68 10.87 -2.07
CA ALA A 235 -13.70 10.67 -3.09
C ALA A 235 -13.58 11.68 -4.25
N CYS A 236 -13.24 12.93 -3.97
CA CYS A 236 -13.03 13.97 -4.98
C CYS A 236 -11.69 13.82 -5.71
N SER A 237 -10.69 13.17 -5.12
CA SER A 237 -9.38 12.99 -5.75
C SER A 237 -9.39 11.96 -6.89
N PHE A 238 -10.22 10.93 -6.83
CA PHE A 238 -10.24 9.85 -7.80
C PHE A 238 -10.50 10.33 -9.24
N PRO A 239 -11.52 11.18 -9.53
CA PRO A 239 -11.72 11.71 -10.87
C PRO A 239 -10.58 12.61 -11.37
N LEU A 240 -9.78 13.20 -10.46
CA LEU A 240 -8.66 14.08 -10.82
C LEU A 240 -7.39 13.31 -11.19
N THR A 241 -7.29 12.05 -10.76
CA THR A 241 -6.09 11.21 -10.92
C THR A 241 -6.31 10.01 -11.84
N ASN A 242 -7.44 10.00 -12.54
CA ASN A 242 -7.81 8.93 -13.49
C ASN A 242 -7.41 9.28 -14.93
#